data_628eeddf21d9630b7e1997195fa549a8
#
_entry.id   628eeddf21d9630b7e1997195fa549a8
#
_cell.length_a   1.000
_cell.length_b   1.000
_cell.length_c   1.000
_cell.angle_alpha   90.00
_cell.angle_beta   90.00
_cell.angle_gamma   90.00
#
_symmetry.space_group_name_H-M   'P 1'
#
loop_
_entity.id
_entity.type
_entity.pdbx_description
1 polymer ?
#
loop_
_entity_poly.entity_id
_entity_poly.type
_entity_poly.pdbx_seq_one_letter_code
_entity_poly.pdbx_strand_id
1 'polypeptide(L)'
;MKKVCIYCRVNSPEQAEGTAERMAKQIERCRNVADLHNFTVVDEMRDFCGHSMEEVNRRRALNEMIAKARRGEFNSVVSPSLKVLSLDADVAHVVYEKIKETGVEVISANEGEVKNEVMERLKEAAHYGRMFSENDN
;
A
#
# COMPACT_ATOMS: atom_id res chain seq x y z
N MET A 1 -4.92 -22.40 -1.14
CA MET A 1 -4.59 -21.32 -2.09
C MET A 1 -4.80 -19.97 -1.40
N LYS A 2 -3.82 -19.09 -1.48
CA LYS A 2 -3.90 -17.78 -0.83
C LYS A 2 -4.84 -16.85 -1.61
N LYS A 3 -5.82 -16.27 -0.93
CA LYS A 3 -6.71 -15.26 -1.49
C LYS A 3 -6.17 -13.88 -1.19
N VAL A 4 -6.05 -13.06 -2.22
CA VAL A 4 -5.45 -11.72 -2.08
C VAL A 4 -6.37 -10.63 -2.60
N CYS A 5 -6.26 -9.46 -1.96
CA CYS A 5 -6.83 -8.21 -2.44
C CYS A 5 -5.68 -7.36 -2.97
N ILE A 6 -5.82 -6.80 -4.14
CA ILE A 6 -4.85 -5.85 -4.68
C ILE A 6 -5.25 -4.46 -4.22
N TYR A 7 -4.30 -3.71 -3.65
CA TYR A 7 -4.52 -2.32 -3.27
C TYR A 7 -3.49 -1.42 -3.94
N CYS A 8 -3.97 -0.45 -4.69
CA CYS A 8 -3.15 0.53 -5.38
C CYS A 8 -3.64 1.94 -5.09
N ARG A 9 -2.71 2.89 -5.09
CA ARG A 9 -3.03 4.31 -4.88
C ARG A 9 -2.18 5.17 -5.81
N VAL A 10 -2.83 6.13 -6.46
CA VAL A 10 -2.15 7.15 -7.24
C VAL A 10 -2.42 8.50 -6.58
N ASN A 11 -1.35 9.29 -6.41
CA ASN A 11 -1.36 10.57 -5.69
C ASN A 11 -1.87 11.72 -6.57
N SER A 12 -3.00 11.50 -7.25
CA SER A 12 -3.64 12.51 -8.11
C SER A 12 -5.10 12.14 -8.32
N PRO A 13 -5.95 13.12 -8.70
CA PRO A 13 -7.35 12.83 -9.01
C PRO A 13 -7.49 11.87 -10.19
N GLU A 14 -8.52 11.05 -10.16
CA GLU A 14 -8.78 10.05 -11.20
C GLU A 14 -8.83 10.65 -12.61
N GLN A 15 -9.39 11.85 -12.76
CA GLN A 15 -9.56 12.52 -14.03
C GLN A 15 -8.30 13.22 -14.55
N ALA A 16 -7.26 13.35 -13.73
CA ALA A 16 -6.02 14.02 -14.13
C ALA A 16 -5.31 13.22 -15.22
N GLU A 17 -4.64 13.93 -16.11
CA GLU A 17 -3.91 13.31 -17.23
C GLU A 17 -2.87 12.29 -16.74
N GLY A 18 -2.87 11.12 -17.36
CA GLY A 18 -1.93 10.04 -17.04
C GLY A 18 -2.24 9.23 -15.79
N THR A 19 -3.22 9.64 -14.99
CA THR A 19 -3.56 8.95 -13.74
C THR A 19 -4.10 7.54 -13.99
N ALA A 20 -5.02 7.39 -14.94
CA ALA A 20 -5.60 6.09 -15.28
C ALA A 20 -4.53 5.10 -15.74
N GLU A 21 -3.57 5.56 -16.52
CA GLU A 21 -2.46 4.72 -17.01
C GLU A 21 -1.55 4.28 -15.87
N ARG A 22 -1.22 5.18 -14.95
CA ARG A 22 -0.39 4.84 -13.78
C ARG A 22 -1.09 3.83 -12.88
N MET A 23 -2.39 4.01 -12.67
CA MET A 23 -3.18 3.06 -11.88
C MET A 23 -3.21 1.68 -12.55
N ALA A 24 -3.46 1.65 -13.86
CA ALA A 24 -3.48 0.40 -14.63
C ALA A 24 -2.15 -0.35 -14.55
N LYS A 25 -1.03 0.36 -14.61
CA LYS A 25 0.31 -0.26 -14.47
C LYS A 25 0.53 -0.84 -13.09
N GLN A 26 0.09 -0.16 -12.05
CA GLN A 26 0.17 -0.68 -10.67
C GLN A 26 -0.64 -1.97 -10.51
N ILE A 27 -1.87 -1.97 -11.00
CA ILE A 27 -2.75 -3.14 -10.93
C ILE A 27 -2.14 -4.32 -11.68
N GLU A 28 -1.67 -4.10 -12.91
CA GLU A 28 -1.04 -5.13 -13.74
C GLU A 28 0.16 -5.75 -13.03
N ARG A 29 1.00 -4.93 -12.43
CA ARG A 29 2.17 -5.40 -11.68
C ARG A 29 1.77 -6.32 -10.53
N CYS A 30 0.73 -5.96 -9.80
CA CYS A 30 0.22 -6.78 -8.69
C CYS A 30 -0.41 -8.09 -9.20
N ARG A 31 -1.11 -8.04 -10.33
CA ARG A 31 -1.66 -9.26 -10.96
C ARG A 31 -0.55 -10.21 -11.39
N ASN A 32 0.54 -9.69 -11.92
CA ASN A 32 1.68 -10.50 -12.34
C ASN A 32 2.32 -11.20 -11.13
N VAL A 33 2.47 -10.50 -10.01
CA VAL A 33 2.96 -11.10 -8.77
C VAL A 33 2.03 -12.20 -8.28
N ALA A 34 0.73 -11.93 -8.29
CA ALA A 34 -0.27 -12.92 -7.88
C ALA A 34 -0.23 -14.18 -8.77
N ASP A 35 -0.11 -14.01 -10.08
CA ASP A 35 0.00 -15.12 -11.03
C ASP A 35 1.28 -15.94 -10.78
N LEU A 36 2.40 -15.26 -10.59
CA LEU A 36 3.69 -15.90 -10.34
C LEU A 36 3.67 -16.79 -9.09
N HIS A 37 2.93 -16.37 -8.07
CA HIS A 37 2.83 -17.09 -6.79
C HIS A 37 1.57 -17.95 -6.66
N ASN A 38 0.79 -18.09 -7.72
CA ASN A 38 -0.48 -18.84 -7.72
C ASN A 38 -1.48 -18.34 -6.67
N PHE A 39 -1.52 -17.04 -6.43
CA PHE A 39 -2.51 -16.44 -5.56
C PHE A 39 -3.82 -16.24 -6.33
N THR A 40 -4.94 -16.31 -5.61
CA THR A 40 -6.26 -15.98 -6.19
C THR A 40 -6.61 -14.53 -5.86
N VAL A 41 -6.71 -13.69 -6.89
CA VAL A 41 -7.14 -12.30 -6.71
C VAL A 41 -8.66 -12.27 -6.56
N VAL A 42 -9.14 -11.86 -5.40
CA VAL A 42 -10.59 -11.78 -5.12
C VAL A 42 -11.13 -10.37 -5.23
N ASP A 43 -10.27 -9.35 -5.16
CA ASP A 43 -10.70 -7.96 -5.27
C ASP A 43 -9.53 -7.06 -5.68
N GLU A 44 -9.86 -5.93 -6.28
CA GLU A 44 -8.88 -4.89 -6.66
C GLU A 44 -9.42 -3.55 -6.19
N MET A 45 -8.69 -2.90 -5.29
CA MET A 45 -9.10 -1.66 -4.64
C MET A 45 -8.19 -0.52 -5.07
N ARG A 46 -8.78 0.62 -5.42
CA ARG A 46 -8.07 1.76 -6.00
C ARG A 46 -8.42 3.04 -5.26
N ASP A 47 -7.41 3.78 -4.83
CA ASP A 47 -7.57 5.12 -4.26
C ASP A 47 -6.83 6.15 -5.12
N PHE A 48 -7.44 7.32 -5.26
CA PHE A 48 -6.92 8.45 -6.04
C PHE A 48 -6.83 9.66 -5.11
N CYS A 49 -5.80 9.69 -4.28
CA CYS A 49 -5.68 10.71 -3.24
C CYS A 49 -4.25 10.84 -2.74
N GLY A 50 -4.00 11.90 -1.96
CA GLY A 50 -2.70 12.18 -1.40
C GLY A 50 -2.26 11.23 -0.30
N HIS A 51 -1.08 11.50 0.25
CA HIS A 51 -0.40 10.61 1.18
C HIS A 51 -0.38 11.10 2.64
N SER A 52 -1.01 12.24 2.94
CA SER A 52 -1.04 12.78 4.30
C SER A 52 -1.94 11.97 5.23
N MET A 53 -1.76 12.15 6.55
CA MET A 53 -2.63 11.50 7.53
C MET A 53 -4.09 11.91 7.37
N GLU A 54 -4.34 13.17 7.03
CA GLU A 54 -5.69 13.66 6.73
C GLU A 54 -6.32 12.88 5.57
N GLU A 55 -5.55 12.65 4.50
CA GLU A 55 -5.99 11.91 3.34
C GLU A 55 -6.24 10.43 3.63
N VAL A 56 -5.46 9.81 4.54
CA VAL A 56 -5.63 8.40 4.92
C VAL A 56 -7.07 8.13 5.39
N ASN A 57 -7.61 9.01 6.21
CA ASN A 57 -8.98 8.83 6.73
C ASN A 57 -10.05 8.97 5.63
N ARG A 58 -9.69 9.54 4.50
CA ARG A 58 -10.57 9.73 3.33
C ARG A 58 -10.34 8.70 2.23
N ARG A 59 -9.40 7.78 2.40
CA ARG A 59 -9.13 6.71 1.43
C ARG A 59 -10.26 5.70 1.47
N ARG A 60 -11.23 5.90 0.58
CA ARG A 60 -12.45 5.07 0.52
C ARG A 60 -12.13 3.61 0.25
N ALA A 61 -11.27 3.34 -0.73
CA ALA A 61 -10.91 1.97 -1.07
C ALA A 61 -10.14 1.28 0.04
N LEU A 62 -9.20 1.98 0.70
CA LEU A 62 -8.47 1.44 1.85
C LEU A 62 -9.43 1.07 2.98
N ASN A 63 -10.35 1.95 3.32
CA ASN A 63 -11.30 1.72 4.41
C ASN A 63 -12.24 0.53 4.10
N GLU A 64 -12.70 0.43 2.86
CA GLU A 64 -13.51 -0.70 2.40
C GLU A 64 -12.72 -2.01 2.43
N MET A 65 -11.46 -1.97 2.01
CA MET A 65 -10.56 -3.12 2.05
C MET A 65 -10.37 -3.62 3.48
N ILE A 66 -10.16 -2.70 4.42
CA ILE A 66 -10.00 -3.04 5.84
C ILE A 66 -11.27 -3.72 6.38
N ALA A 67 -12.44 -3.21 6.01
CA ALA A 67 -13.72 -3.82 6.40
C ALA A 67 -13.86 -5.25 5.85
N LYS A 68 -13.49 -5.46 4.59
CA LYS A 68 -13.51 -6.79 3.96
C LYS A 68 -12.49 -7.74 4.59
N ALA A 69 -11.32 -7.24 4.93
CA ALA A 69 -10.28 -8.01 5.63
C ALA A 69 -10.79 -8.52 6.98
N ARG A 70 -11.48 -7.66 7.72
CA ARG A 70 -12.08 -8.04 9.01
C ARG A 70 -13.13 -9.12 8.88
N ARG A 71 -13.80 -9.20 7.72
CA ARG A 71 -14.78 -10.26 7.43
C ARG A 71 -14.14 -11.55 6.92
N GLY A 72 -12.82 -11.56 6.76
CA GLY A 72 -12.09 -12.75 6.30
C GLY A 72 -12.22 -13.04 4.82
N GLU A 73 -12.51 -12.03 4.00
CA GLU A 73 -12.71 -12.23 2.55
C GLU A 73 -11.41 -12.55 1.81
N PHE A 74 -10.26 -12.22 2.40
CA PHE A 74 -8.94 -12.56 1.85
C PHE A 74 -7.91 -12.67 2.97
N ASN A 75 -6.74 -13.26 2.66
CA ASN A 75 -5.65 -13.50 3.62
C ASN A 75 -4.53 -12.48 3.52
N SER A 76 -4.39 -11.85 2.35
CA SER A 76 -3.25 -10.97 2.07
C SER A 76 -3.67 -9.82 1.19
N VAL A 77 -2.93 -8.72 1.32
CA VAL A 77 -3.03 -7.54 0.47
C VAL A 77 -1.75 -7.46 -0.35
N VAL A 78 -1.88 -7.31 -1.67
CA VAL A 78 -0.75 -7.11 -2.58
C VAL A 78 -0.77 -5.68 -3.09
N SER A 79 0.33 -4.98 -2.94
CA SER A 79 0.52 -3.62 -3.45
C SER A 79 1.81 -3.56 -4.27
N PRO A 80 1.95 -2.59 -5.19
CA PRO A 80 3.15 -2.53 -6.04
C PRO A 80 4.40 -2.15 -5.26
N SER A 81 4.27 -1.31 -4.24
CA SER A 81 5.39 -0.91 -3.37
C SER A 81 4.86 -0.32 -2.07
N LEU A 82 5.72 -0.19 -1.07
CA LEU A 82 5.37 0.47 0.19
C LEU A 82 5.04 1.95 0.01
N LYS A 83 5.53 2.58 -1.04
CA LYS A 83 5.20 3.97 -1.39
C LYS A 83 3.71 4.16 -1.67
N VAL A 84 3.01 3.11 -2.04
CA VAL A 84 1.55 3.15 -2.26
C VAL A 84 0.83 3.39 -0.93
N LEU A 85 1.34 2.88 0.18
CA LEU A 85 0.76 3.14 1.50
C LEU A 85 0.89 4.62 1.84
N SER A 86 2.08 5.19 1.66
CA SER A 86 2.34 6.63 1.68
C SER A 86 3.77 6.91 1.22
N LEU A 87 4.01 8.11 0.70
CA LEU A 87 5.37 8.60 0.47
C LEU A 87 6.03 9.07 1.77
N ASP A 88 5.23 9.36 2.79
CA ASP A 88 5.72 9.65 4.14
C ASP A 88 5.83 8.34 4.92
N ALA A 89 7.03 8.02 5.41
CA ALA A 89 7.28 6.75 6.09
C ALA A 89 6.47 6.57 7.38
N ASP A 90 6.21 7.65 8.13
CA ASP A 90 5.40 7.57 9.34
C ASP A 90 3.95 7.24 9.01
N VAL A 91 3.40 7.89 7.98
CA VAL A 91 2.04 7.62 7.50
C VAL A 91 1.94 6.20 6.93
N ALA A 92 2.94 5.77 6.15
CA ALA A 92 2.98 4.40 5.62
C ALA A 92 2.94 3.37 6.74
N HIS A 93 3.64 3.62 7.85
CA HIS A 93 3.63 2.75 9.03
C HIS A 93 2.21 2.67 9.64
N VAL A 94 1.53 3.81 9.76
CA VAL A 94 0.15 3.85 10.30
C VAL A 94 -0.79 3.06 9.40
N VAL A 95 -0.70 3.22 8.08
CA VAL A 95 -1.54 2.48 7.12
C VAL A 95 -1.24 0.98 7.22
N TYR A 96 0.03 0.61 7.27
CA TYR A 96 0.47 -0.78 7.42
C TYR A 96 -0.12 -1.41 8.69
N GLU A 97 -0.03 -0.70 9.82
CA GLU A 97 -0.59 -1.18 11.10
C GLU A 97 -2.10 -1.41 11.02
N LYS A 98 -2.82 -0.49 10.37
CA LYS A 98 -4.27 -0.65 10.17
C LYS A 98 -4.62 -1.92 9.40
N ILE A 99 -3.82 -2.25 8.40
CA ILE A 99 -4.01 -3.48 7.61
C ILE A 99 -3.64 -4.70 8.45
N LYS A 100 -2.50 -4.68 9.12
CA LYS A 100 -2.00 -5.81 9.93
C LYS A 100 -2.92 -6.14 11.10
N GLU A 101 -3.57 -5.16 11.70
CA GLU A 101 -4.53 -5.36 12.78
C GLU A 101 -5.70 -6.26 12.37
N THR A 102 -6.00 -6.36 11.09
CA THR A 102 -7.06 -7.24 10.58
C THR A 102 -6.63 -8.71 10.49
N GLY A 103 -5.34 -8.98 10.70
CA GLY A 103 -4.79 -10.34 10.61
C GLY A 103 -4.28 -10.73 9.23
N VAL A 104 -4.39 -9.84 8.22
CA VAL A 104 -3.91 -10.15 6.87
C VAL A 104 -2.43 -9.79 6.71
N GLU A 105 -1.76 -10.47 5.78
CA GLU A 105 -0.38 -10.17 5.41
C GLU A 105 -0.33 -9.05 4.38
N VAL A 106 0.77 -8.30 4.37
CA VAL A 106 1.02 -7.29 3.34
C VAL A 106 2.19 -7.76 2.48
N ILE A 107 1.98 -7.80 1.18
CA ILE A 107 2.97 -8.22 0.19
C ILE A 107 3.19 -7.05 -0.78
N SER A 108 4.44 -6.64 -0.92
CA SER A 108 4.82 -5.60 -1.87
C SER A 108 5.52 -6.25 -3.07
N ALA A 109 5.14 -5.86 -4.29
CA ALA A 109 5.79 -6.34 -5.49
C ALA A 109 7.29 -6.01 -5.50
N ASN A 110 7.66 -4.85 -4.94
CA ASN A 110 9.07 -4.42 -4.85
C ASN A 110 9.83 -5.07 -3.70
N GLU A 111 9.22 -5.11 -2.52
CA GLU A 111 9.92 -5.48 -1.28
C GLU A 111 9.62 -6.91 -0.80
N GLY A 112 8.64 -7.59 -1.40
CA GLY A 112 8.20 -8.92 -0.97
C GLY A 112 7.25 -8.85 0.23
N GLU A 113 7.24 -9.89 1.07
CA GLU A 113 6.43 -9.89 2.29
C GLU A 113 6.93 -8.81 3.24
N VAL A 114 6.03 -7.93 3.67
CA VAL A 114 6.37 -6.81 4.53
C VAL A 114 6.09 -7.18 5.98
N LYS A 115 7.14 -7.12 6.80
CA LYS A 115 7.08 -7.38 8.24
C LYS A 115 7.34 -6.09 9.00
N ASN A 116 6.99 -6.09 10.29
CA ASN A 116 7.20 -4.92 11.17
C ASN A 116 8.64 -4.40 11.12
N GLU A 117 9.62 -5.29 11.08
CA GLU A 117 11.04 -4.93 11.02
C GLU A 117 11.40 -4.12 9.78
N VAL A 118 10.79 -4.45 8.64
CA VAL A 118 11.00 -3.71 7.39
C VAL A 118 10.44 -2.30 7.53
N MET A 119 9.24 -2.16 8.10
CA MET A 119 8.61 -0.86 8.30
C MET A 119 9.39 0.01 9.28
N GLU A 120 9.90 -0.57 10.37
CA GLU A 120 10.74 0.15 11.33
C GLU A 120 12.03 0.67 10.70
N ARG A 121 12.69 -0.17 9.87
CA ARG A 121 13.91 0.24 9.16
C ARG A 121 13.66 1.39 8.19
N LEU A 122 12.55 1.35 7.47
CA LEU A 122 12.18 2.41 6.54
C LEU A 122 11.91 3.72 7.27
N LYS A 123 11.23 3.64 8.40
CA LYS A 123 10.94 4.79 9.25
C LYS A 123 12.22 5.42 9.79
N GLU A 124 13.13 4.60 10.30
CA GLU A 124 14.45 5.06 10.79
C GLU A 124 15.26 5.71 9.67
N ALA A 125 15.32 5.08 8.50
CA ALA A 125 16.04 5.62 7.36
C ALA A 125 15.48 6.97 6.90
N ALA A 126 14.16 7.12 6.89
CA ALA A 126 13.51 8.37 6.54
C ALA A 126 13.83 9.48 7.56
N HIS A 127 13.77 9.16 8.85
CA HIS A 127 14.14 10.11 9.91
C HIS A 127 15.61 10.53 9.81
N TYR A 128 16.50 9.57 9.60
CA TYR A 128 17.93 9.82 9.44
C TYR A 128 18.20 10.72 8.22
N GLY A 129 17.58 10.43 7.09
CA GLY A 129 17.69 11.23 5.87
C GLY A 129 17.21 12.66 6.08
N ARG A 130 16.11 12.85 6.81
CA ARG A 130 15.61 14.19 7.15
C ARG A 130 16.56 14.96 8.03
N MET A 131 17.17 14.31 9.01
CA MET A 131 18.16 14.95 9.89
C MET A 131 19.35 15.48 9.09
N PHE A 132 19.85 14.71 8.12
CA PHE A 132 20.95 15.14 7.27
C PHE A 132 20.55 16.28 6.34
N SER A 133 19.36 16.23 5.77
CA SER A 133 18.84 17.27 4.88
C SER A 133 18.71 18.61 5.60
N GLU A 134 18.27 18.61 6.86
CA GLU A 134 18.16 19.81 7.69
C GLU A 134 19.54 20.39 8.02
N ASN A 135 20.56 19.56 8.18
CA ASN A 135 21.91 19.99 8.50
C ASN A 135 22.68 20.52 7.29
N ASP A 136 22.30 20.14 6.07
CA ASP A 136 22.94 20.58 4.83
C ASP A 136 22.43 21.95 4.35
N ASN A 137 21.42 22.47 4.98
CA ASN A 137 20.89 23.80 4.72
C ASN A 137 21.43 24.81 5.73
#